data_f414fd3a0645cf53674589043a92376d
#
_entry.id   f414fd3a0645cf53674589043a92376d
#
_cell.length_a   1.000
_cell.length_b   1.000
_cell.length_c   1.000
_cell.angle_alpha   90.00
_cell.angle_beta   90.00
_cell.angle_gamma   90.00
#
_symmetry.space_group_name_H-M   'P 1'
#
loop_
_entity.id
_entity.type
_entity.pdbx_description
1 polymer ?
#
loop_
_entity_poly.entity_id
_entity_poly.type
_entity_poly.pdbx_seq_one_letter_code
_entity_poly.pdbx_strand_id
1 'polypeptide(L)'
;MQRDDVVVGRLSLRPSEEHLLLDLVERGVRMIPAALPQLVSRSKTMQAELFSEWMPPRTCAIHDIHQLLDAMPLFGDDEKIVTKLDRKNAGLGIYLWSTIEDVYTHASLSNLPFPFVVQPFHAKALDVRVIIIGDFVEAYERHNTSNFRKNLHCGGESRPWQLTPTQLEMCQQVMKRGKFPYAHIDLMITAEKEYLLEINLRGGIRGAVIKAREYEKLIADMHQKISRDFL
;
A
#
# COMPACT_ATOMS: atom_id res chain seq x y z
N MET A 1 26.41 12.05 -5.49
CA MET A 1 25.75 12.93 -4.50
C MET A 1 26.56 12.92 -3.23
N GLN A 2 26.64 14.04 -2.56
CA GLN A 2 27.46 14.28 -1.37
C GLN A 2 26.54 14.64 -0.19
N ARG A 3 27.15 14.76 0.99
CA ARG A 3 26.46 15.22 2.19
C ARG A 3 25.77 16.55 1.92
N ASP A 4 24.55 16.70 2.42
CA ASP A 4 23.67 17.88 2.29
C ASP A 4 23.09 18.14 0.88
N ASP A 5 23.43 17.32 -0.14
CA ASP A 5 22.65 17.34 -1.38
C ASP A 5 21.18 16.99 -1.09
N VAL A 6 20.26 17.62 -1.82
CA VAL A 6 18.83 17.40 -1.68
C VAL A 6 18.28 16.76 -2.95
N VAL A 7 17.66 15.59 -2.81
CA VAL A 7 16.94 14.90 -3.88
C VAL A 7 15.45 15.10 -3.69
N VAL A 8 14.80 15.75 -4.64
CA VAL A 8 13.35 15.98 -4.61
C VAL A 8 12.65 15.07 -5.61
N GLY A 9 11.68 14.32 -5.11
CA GLY A 9 10.87 13.40 -5.88
C GLY A 9 11.15 11.92 -5.55
N ARG A 10 10.28 11.07 -6.07
CA ARG A 10 10.41 9.62 -5.93
C ARG A 10 11.44 9.10 -6.92
N LEU A 11 12.47 8.42 -6.44
CA LEU A 11 13.44 7.75 -7.28
C LEU A 11 12.79 6.58 -8.04
N SER A 12 13.11 6.44 -9.32
CA SER A 12 12.68 5.29 -10.12
C SER A 12 13.72 4.17 -9.97
N LEU A 13 13.45 3.23 -9.06
CA LEU A 13 14.34 2.10 -8.78
C LEU A 13 13.78 0.82 -9.39
N ARG A 14 14.65 0.02 -9.96
CA ARG A 14 14.36 -1.37 -10.35
C ARG A 14 14.29 -2.27 -9.12
N PRO A 15 13.69 -3.45 -9.23
CA PRO A 15 13.84 -4.47 -8.19
C PRO A 15 15.34 -4.69 -7.87
N SER A 16 15.66 -4.86 -6.60
CA SER A 16 17.04 -4.99 -6.06
C SER A 16 17.91 -3.73 -6.02
N GLU A 17 17.43 -2.57 -6.50
CA GLU A 17 18.18 -1.30 -6.41
C GLU A 17 17.86 -0.49 -5.14
N GLU A 18 17.10 -1.05 -4.19
CA GLU A 18 16.71 -0.37 -2.95
C GLU A 18 17.91 0.00 -2.08
N HIS A 19 18.99 -0.74 -2.18
CA HIS A 19 20.24 -0.42 -1.50
C HIS A 19 20.76 0.99 -1.84
N LEU A 20 20.40 1.54 -3.01
CA LEU A 20 20.76 2.91 -3.39
C LEU A 20 20.13 3.95 -2.46
N LEU A 21 18.93 3.70 -1.94
CA LEU A 21 18.32 4.60 -0.96
C LEU A 21 19.08 4.58 0.36
N LEU A 22 19.57 3.42 0.78
CA LEU A 22 20.40 3.29 1.99
C LEU A 22 21.76 3.97 1.79
N ASP A 23 22.41 3.76 0.64
CA ASP A 23 23.67 4.42 0.31
C ASP A 23 23.53 5.95 0.34
N LEU A 24 22.43 6.50 -0.20
CA LEU A 24 22.16 7.93 -0.14
C LEU A 24 21.98 8.44 1.30
N VAL A 25 21.27 7.68 2.15
CA VAL A 25 21.10 8.01 3.57
C VAL A 25 22.46 8.03 4.28
N GLU A 26 23.29 7.00 4.09
CA GLU A 26 24.62 6.89 4.71
C GLU A 26 25.56 8.02 4.27
N ARG A 27 25.43 8.50 3.04
CA ARG A 27 26.16 9.67 2.54
C ARG A 27 25.64 11.00 3.08
N GLY A 28 24.55 11.00 3.85
CA GLY A 28 23.94 12.21 4.39
C GLY A 28 23.16 13.02 3.35
N VAL A 29 22.74 12.39 2.25
CA VAL A 29 21.87 13.01 1.23
C VAL A 29 20.46 13.10 1.79
N ARG A 30 19.85 14.28 1.68
CA ARG A 30 18.47 14.53 2.11
C ARG A 30 17.51 14.17 0.98
N MET A 31 16.46 13.42 1.28
CA MET A 31 15.48 13.00 0.27
C MET A 31 14.07 13.46 0.62
N ILE A 32 13.32 13.94 -0.36
CA ILE A 32 11.90 14.33 -0.25
C ILE A 32 11.11 13.59 -1.33
N PRO A 33 10.32 12.57 -1.00
CA PRO A 33 10.14 11.93 0.32
C PRO A 33 11.40 11.22 0.82
N ALA A 34 11.49 11.00 2.13
CA ALA A 34 12.59 10.26 2.76
C ALA A 34 12.72 8.82 2.19
N ALA A 35 13.80 8.11 2.52
CA ALA A 35 14.05 6.75 2.03
C ALA A 35 12.95 5.76 2.43
N LEU A 36 12.51 5.80 3.70
CA LEU A 36 11.55 4.83 4.23
C LEU A 36 10.22 4.78 3.44
N PRO A 37 9.48 5.89 3.24
CA PRO A 37 8.25 5.84 2.45
C PRO A 37 8.50 5.46 1.00
N GLN A 38 9.66 5.74 0.42
CA GLN A 38 10.02 5.30 -0.92
C GLN A 38 10.21 3.79 -1.02
N LEU A 39 10.75 3.14 0.01
CA LEU A 39 10.87 1.68 0.12
C LEU A 39 9.50 1.04 0.35
N VAL A 40 8.83 1.47 1.41
CA VAL A 40 7.58 0.87 1.88
C VAL A 40 6.47 0.96 0.83
N SER A 41 6.35 2.10 0.11
CA SER A 41 5.35 2.26 -0.95
C SER A 41 5.54 1.32 -2.16
N ARG A 42 6.63 0.57 -2.22
CA ARG A 42 6.92 -0.38 -3.31
C ARG A 42 6.69 -1.82 -2.93
N SER A 43 6.71 -2.14 -1.64
CA SER A 43 6.72 -3.51 -1.14
C SER A 43 5.51 -3.77 -0.25
N LYS A 44 4.66 -4.69 -0.69
CA LYS A 44 3.49 -5.13 0.09
C LYS A 44 3.89 -5.95 1.30
N THR A 45 4.98 -6.70 1.19
CA THR A 45 5.52 -7.47 2.33
C THR A 45 6.05 -6.54 3.41
N MET A 46 6.84 -5.52 3.05
CA MET A 46 7.26 -4.50 4.03
C MET A 46 6.06 -3.76 4.66
N GLN A 47 4.99 -3.49 3.89
CA GLN A 47 3.78 -2.90 4.46
C GLN A 47 3.10 -3.85 5.44
N ALA A 48 2.99 -5.15 5.13
CA ALA A 48 2.40 -6.15 6.01
C ALA A 48 3.17 -6.28 7.34
N GLU A 49 4.48 -6.15 7.31
CA GLU A 49 5.33 -6.19 8.50
C GLU A 49 5.28 -4.87 9.29
N LEU A 50 5.49 -3.73 8.61
CA LEU A 50 5.62 -2.42 9.25
C LEU A 50 4.30 -1.90 9.83
N PHE A 51 3.17 -2.25 9.20
CA PHE A 51 1.83 -1.78 9.54
C PHE A 51 0.90 -2.90 10.00
N SER A 52 1.44 -4.02 10.50
CA SER A 52 0.67 -5.21 10.90
C SER A 52 -0.48 -4.91 11.86
N GLU A 53 -0.33 -3.93 12.76
CA GLU A 53 -1.36 -3.54 13.74
C GLU A 53 -2.62 -2.93 13.11
N TRP A 54 -2.51 -2.34 11.91
CA TRP A 54 -3.63 -1.75 11.16
C TRP A 54 -4.14 -2.65 10.03
N MET A 55 -3.41 -3.72 9.70
CA MET A 55 -3.83 -4.62 8.63
C MET A 55 -4.89 -5.64 9.09
N PRO A 56 -5.62 -6.26 8.16
CA PRO A 56 -6.54 -7.35 8.52
C PRO A 56 -5.80 -8.42 9.35
N PRO A 57 -6.45 -8.97 10.38
CA PRO A 57 -5.88 -10.09 11.14
C PRO A 57 -5.43 -11.21 10.22
N ARG A 58 -4.35 -11.89 10.58
CA ARG A 58 -3.75 -12.98 9.78
C ARG A 58 -3.21 -12.54 8.40
N THR A 59 -2.89 -11.25 8.26
CA THR A 59 -2.08 -10.79 7.11
C THR A 59 -0.64 -11.15 7.38
N CYS A 60 -0.06 -12.00 6.50
CA CYS A 60 1.31 -12.49 6.64
C CYS A 60 2.15 -12.13 5.40
N ALA A 61 3.36 -11.64 5.63
CA ALA A 61 4.40 -11.55 4.60
C ALA A 61 5.06 -12.93 4.47
N ILE A 62 5.14 -13.45 3.25
CA ILE A 62 5.67 -14.79 2.96
C ILE A 62 6.85 -14.63 2.01
N HIS A 63 8.04 -14.97 2.49
CA HIS A 63 9.29 -14.85 1.73
C HIS A 63 9.80 -16.18 1.16
N ASP A 64 9.34 -17.29 1.73
CA ASP A 64 9.71 -18.64 1.29
C ASP A 64 8.63 -19.67 1.65
N ILE A 65 8.87 -20.91 1.24
CA ILE A 65 7.91 -22.01 1.45
C ILE A 65 7.75 -22.40 2.92
N HIS A 66 8.78 -22.21 3.77
CA HIS A 66 8.73 -22.57 5.18
C HIS A 66 7.82 -21.58 5.93
N GLN A 67 7.95 -20.29 5.64
CA GLN A 67 7.05 -19.27 6.20
C GLN A 67 5.60 -19.49 5.77
N LEU A 68 5.38 -19.99 4.54
CA LEU A 68 4.02 -20.36 4.10
C LEU A 68 3.48 -21.52 4.93
N LEU A 69 4.26 -22.59 5.12
CA LEU A 69 3.87 -23.74 5.95
C LEU A 69 3.54 -23.31 7.40
N ASP A 70 4.35 -22.43 7.98
CA ASP A 70 4.12 -21.89 9.33
C ASP A 70 2.84 -21.05 9.42
N ALA A 71 2.45 -20.39 8.32
CA ALA A 71 1.26 -19.55 8.27
C ALA A 71 -0.03 -20.35 7.99
N MET A 72 0.05 -21.52 7.32
CA MET A 72 -1.13 -22.31 6.92
C MET A 72 -2.10 -22.60 8.08
N PRO A 73 -1.66 -22.98 9.29
CA PRO A 73 -2.56 -23.26 10.41
C PRO A 73 -3.40 -22.06 10.89
N LEU A 74 -3.06 -20.86 10.44
CA LEU A 74 -3.83 -19.64 10.76
C LEU A 74 -5.14 -19.55 9.97
N PHE A 75 -5.29 -20.33 8.88
CA PHE A 75 -6.42 -20.24 7.95
C PHE A 75 -7.29 -21.49 8.05
N GLY A 76 -8.60 -21.30 7.89
CA GLY A 76 -9.56 -22.41 7.87
C GLY A 76 -9.53 -23.17 6.54
N ASP A 77 -9.95 -24.45 6.57
CA ASP A 77 -9.91 -25.36 5.40
C ASP A 77 -10.76 -24.85 4.23
N ASP A 78 -11.90 -24.20 4.50
CA ASP A 78 -12.83 -23.67 3.50
C ASP A 78 -12.75 -22.13 3.39
N GLU A 79 -11.71 -21.51 3.93
CA GLU A 79 -11.56 -20.05 3.94
C GLU A 79 -10.94 -19.56 2.64
N LYS A 80 -11.59 -18.60 1.97
CA LYS A 80 -11.03 -17.95 0.78
C LYS A 80 -9.87 -17.04 1.14
N ILE A 81 -8.80 -17.15 0.37
CA ILE A 81 -7.53 -16.47 0.60
C ILE A 81 -7.23 -15.51 -0.55
N VAL A 82 -6.69 -14.36 -0.21
CA VAL A 82 -6.10 -13.44 -1.19
C VAL A 82 -4.59 -13.45 -1.05
N THR A 83 -3.88 -13.65 -2.17
CA THR A 83 -2.44 -13.38 -2.24
C THR A 83 -2.17 -12.12 -3.06
N LYS A 84 -1.15 -11.38 -2.66
CA LYS A 84 -0.71 -10.14 -3.32
C LYS A 84 0.79 -10.25 -3.57
N LEU A 85 1.18 -10.41 -4.84
CA LEU A 85 2.60 -10.39 -5.24
C LEU A 85 3.22 -9.06 -4.85
N ASP A 86 4.45 -9.13 -4.35
CA ASP A 86 5.21 -7.94 -4.03
C ASP A 86 5.49 -7.12 -5.31
N ARG A 87 5.60 -5.79 -5.17
CA ARG A 87 5.93 -4.84 -6.25
C ARG A 87 5.02 -4.84 -7.48
N LYS A 88 3.85 -5.48 -7.42
CA LYS A 88 2.83 -5.38 -8.48
C LYS A 88 1.81 -4.31 -8.12
N ASN A 89 1.39 -3.53 -9.14
CA ASN A 89 0.46 -2.39 -9.00
C ASN A 89 -0.79 -2.61 -9.86
N ALA A 90 -1.77 -1.72 -9.74
CA ALA A 90 -2.99 -1.69 -10.55
C ALA A 90 -3.84 -2.97 -10.50
N GLY A 91 -3.80 -3.70 -9.37
CA GLY A 91 -4.52 -4.97 -9.23
C GLY A 91 -3.84 -6.17 -9.89
N LEU A 92 -2.69 -5.97 -10.54
CA LEU A 92 -1.88 -7.06 -11.05
C LEU A 92 -1.24 -7.82 -9.90
N GLY A 93 -1.16 -9.15 -10.03
CA GLY A 93 -0.56 -10.02 -9.00
C GLY A 93 -1.42 -10.16 -7.74
N ILE A 94 -2.72 -9.85 -7.80
CA ILE A 94 -3.68 -10.16 -6.75
C ILE A 94 -4.50 -11.35 -7.21
N TYR A 95 -4.47 -12.44 -6.43
CA TYR A 95 -5.17 -13.69 -6.74
C TYR A 95 -6.11 -14.05 -5.60
N LEU A 96 -7.26 -14.61 -5.94
CA LEU A 96 -8.23 -15.17 -5.01
C LEU A 96 -8.18 -16.69 -5.13
N TRP A 97 -8.00 -17.36 -3.99
CA TRP A 97 -7.90 -18.81 -3.87
C TRP A 97 -9.06 -19.34 -3.06
N SER A 98 -9.44 -20.58 -3.30
CA SER A 98 -10.50 -21.24 -2.53
C SER A 98 -10.05 -21.59 -1.13
N THR A 99 -8.77 -21.99 -0.99
CA THR A 99 -8.17 -22.45 0.27
C THR A 99 -6.70 -22.03 0.37
N ILE A 100 -6.12 -22.16 1.55
CA ILE A 100 -4.68 -21.98 1.75
C ILE A 100 -3.86 -23.11 1.09
N GLU A 101 -4.42 -24.30 0.94
CA GLU A 101 -3.80 -25.42 0.23
C GLU A 101 -3.60 -25.13 -1.27
N ASP A 102 -4.52 -24.40 -1.90
CA ASP A 102 -4.33 -23.94 -3.28
C ASP A 102 -3.11 -23.03 -3.38
N VAL A 103 -2.94 -22.11 -2.41
CA VAL A 103 -1.78 -21.21 -2.34
C VAL A 103 -0.48 -22.03 -2.21
N TYR A 104 -0.46 -22.99 -1.30
CA TYR A 104 0.70 -23.87 -1.10
C TYR A 104 1.05 -24.67 -2.37
N THR A 105 0.05 -25.27 -2.98
CA THR A 105 0.24 -26.07 -4.22
C THR A 105 0.86 -25.20 -5.32
N HIS A 106 0.33 -24.00 -5.55
CA HIS A 106 0.85 -23.11 -6.59
C HIS A 106 2.24 -22.54 -6.26
N ALA A 107 2.52 -22.24 -5.00
CA ALA A 107 3.85 -21.80 -4.56
C ALA A 107 4.89 -22.92 -4.73
N SER A 108 4.56 -24.16 -4.34
CA SER A 108 5.43 -25.34 -4.46
C SER A 108 5.78 -25.65 -5.92
N LEU A 109 4.85 -25.42 -6.85
CA LEU A 109 5.06 -25.57 -8.29
C LEU A 109 5.71 -24.36 -8.96
N SER A 110 6.16 -23.36 -8.19
CA SER A 110 6.73 -22.09 -8.69
C SER A 110 5.77 -21.26 -9.57
N ASN A 111 4.46 -21.53 -9.51
CA ASN A 111 3.44 -20.75 -10.21
C ASN A 111 3.04 -19.48 -9.44
N LEU A 112 3.36 -19.41 -8.14
CA LEU A 112 3.19 -18.24 -7.29
C LEU A 112 4.57 -17.86 -6.71
N PRO A 113 5.27 -16.89 -7.31
CA PRO A 113 6.64 -16.56 -6.91
C PRO A 113 6.67 -15.80 -5.57
N PHE A 114 7.67 -16.10 -4.74
CA PHE A 114 7.99 -15.33 -3.54
C PHE A 114 8.71 -14.02 -3.89
N PRO A 115 8.61 -12.98 -3.04
CA PRO A 115 7.75 -12.90 -1.88
C PRO A 115 6.33 -12.43 -2.23
N PHE A 116 5.36 -12.74 -1.35
CA PHE A 116 3.98 -12.27 -1.47
C PHE A 116 3.34 -12.09 -0.09
N VAL A 117 2.22 -11.37 -0.05
CA VAL A 117 1.36 -11.27 1.14
C VAL A 117 0.20 -12.24 1.00
N VAL A 118 -0.12 -12.96 2.07
CA VAL A 118 -1.33 -13.77 2.20
C VAL A 118 -2.25 -13.16 3.26
N GLN A 119 -3.56 -13.16 3.01
CA GLN A 119 -4.57 -12.67 3.94
C GLN A 119 -5.94 -13.30 3.66
N PRO A 120 -6.86 -13.34 4.66
CA PRO A 120 -8.24 -13.74 4.45
C PRO A 120 -8.96 -12.85 3.42
N PHE A 121 -9.90 -13.43 2.68
CA PHE A 121 -10.76 -12.67 1.77
C PHE A 121 -12.05 -12.23 2.47
N HIS A 122 -12.30 -10.93 2.51
CA HIS A 122 -13.50 -10.33 3.08
C HIS A 122 -14.47 -9.90 1.97
N ALA A 123 -15.36 -10.79 1.57
CA ALA A 123 -16.25 -10.58 0.41
C ALA A 123 -17.19 -9.37 0.55
N LYS A 124 -17.63 -9.05 1.76
CA LYS A 124 -18.58 -7.95 2.04
C LYS A 124 -17.91 -6.63 2.42
N ALA A 125 -16.58 -6.60 2.51
CA ALA A 125 -15.87 -5.37 2.86
C ALA A 125 -15.99 -4.31 1.76
N LEU A 126 -16.06 -3.04 2.15
CA LEU A 126 -15.92 -1.91 1.23
C LEU A 126 -14.44 -1.61 1.03
N ASP A 127 -14.14 -1.05 -0.11
CA ASP A 127 -12.79 -0.61 -0.50
C ASP A 127 -12.81 0.90 -0.66
N VAL A 128 -12.12 1.62 0.21
CA VAL A 128 -12.10 3.08 0.25
C VAL A 128 -10.69 3.57 -0.01
N ARG A 129 -10.51 4.41 -1.04
CA ARG A 129 -9.26 5.13 -1.26
C ARG A 129 -9.29 6.48 -0.62
N VAL A 130 -8.24 6.78 0.14
CA VAL A 130 -8.01 8.07 0.79
C VAL A 130 -6.78 8.73 0.18
N ILE A 131 -6.88 10.00 -0.19
CA ILE A 131 -5.77 10.84 -0.65
C ILE A 131 -5.51 11.88 0.43
N ILE A 132 -4.29 11.94 0.95
CA ILE A 132 -3.87 12.92 1.96
C ILE A 132 -2.61 13.63 1.46
N ILE A 133 -2.65 14.96 1.37
CA ILE A 133 -1.52 15.82 1.00
C ILE A 133 -1.55 17.05 1.89
N GLY A 134 -0.76 17.08 2.96
CA GLY A 134 -0.85 18.13 3.98
C GLY A 134 -2.25 18.18 4.61
N ASP A 135 -2.92 19.31 4.49
CA ASP A 135 -4.28 19.52 5.01
C ASP A 135 -5.38 19.07 4.04
N PHE A 136 -5.00 18.75 2.80
CA PHE A 136 -5.94 18.20 1.82
C PHE A 136 -6.25 16.73 2.10
N VAL A 137 -7.54 16.43 2.23
CA VAL A 137 -8.05 15.06 2.41
C VAL A 137 -9.23 14.84 1.48
N GLU A 138 -9.16 13.82 0.67
CA GLU A 138 -10.28 13.35 -0.17
C GLU A 138 -10.39 11.84 -0.06
N ALA A 139 -11.63 11.31 0.03
CA ALA A 139 -11.87 9.88 0.05
C ALA A 139 -13.01 9.49 -0.88
N TYR A 140 -12.90 8.28 -1.46
CA TYR A 140 -13.94 7.69 -2.29
C TYR A 140 -13.94 6.16 -2.19
N GLU A 141 -15.14 5.60 -2.16
CA GLU A 141 -15.36 4.15 -2.28
C GLU A 141 -15.07 3.71 -3.72
N ARG A 142 -14.43 2.56 -3.88
CA ARG A 142 -14.30 1.85 -5.15
C ARG A 142 -15.19 0.62 -5.10
N HIS A 143 -16.11 0.52 -6.04
CA HIS A 143 -17.08 -0.54 -6.12
C HIS A 143 -16.96 -1.29 -7.45
N ASN A 144 -17.06 -2.63 -7.41
CA ASN A 144 -17.10 -3.46 -8.61
C ASN A 144 -18.04 -4.64 -8.35
N THR A 145 -19.09 -4.75 -9.14
CA THR A 145 -20.10 -5.82 -9.03
C THR A 145 -19.70 -7.09 -9.75
N SER A 146 -18.82 -7.00 -10.73
CA SER A 146 -18.45 -8.11 -11.61
C SER A 146 -17.09 -8.74 -11.30
N ASN A 147 -16.33 -8.15 -10.35
CA ASN A 147 -15.00 -8.63 -10.01
C ASN A 147 -14.73 -8.46 -8.51
N PHE A 148 -14.00 -9.41 -7.91
CA PHE A 148 -13.56 -9.27 -6.52
C PHE A 148 -12.53 -8.13 -6.36
N ARG A 149 -11.81 -7.76 -7.44
CA ARG A 149 -10.94 -6.59 -7.49
C ARG A 149 -11.77 -5.33 -7.69
N LYS A 150 -11.75 -4.44 -6.70
CA LYS A 150 -12.55 -3.20 -6.74
C LYS A 150 -11.85 -2.03 -7.43
N ASN A 151 -10.65 -2.25 -7.94
CA ASN A 151 -9.86 -1.23 -8.64
C ASN A 151 -10.57 -0.73 -9.89
N LEU A 152 -10.53 0.59 -10.12
CA LEU A 152 -11.16 1.24 -11.27
C LEU A 152 -10.58 0.78 -12.62
N HIS A 153 -9.35 0.27 -12.65
CA HIS A 153 -8.76 -0.38 -13.83
C HIS A 153 -9.43 -1.70 -14.22
N CYS A 154 -10.08 -2.34 -13.25
CA CYS A 154 -10.81 -3.59 -13.46
C CYS A 154 -12.31 -3.37 -13.74
N GLY A 155 -12.71 -2.16 -14.14
CA GLY A 155 -14.11 -1.83 -14.44
C GLY A 155 -14.91 -1.37 -13.22
N GLY A 156 -14.27 -1.01 -12.12
CA GLY A 156 -14.94 -0.47 -10.94
C GLY A 156 -15.47 0.96 -11.16
N GLU A 157 -16.42 1.35 -10.33
CA GLU A 157 -16.98 2.70 -10.18
C GLU A 157 -16.50 3.33 -8.88
N SER A 158 -16.55 4.67 -8.81
CA SER A 158 -16.22 5.42 -7.59
C SER A 158 -17.42 6.21 -7.07
N ARG A 159 -17.51 6.32 -5.74
CA ARG A 159 -18.50 7.16 -5.05
C ARG A 159 -17.78 7.96 -3.97
N PRO A 160 -18.12 9.25 -3.77
CA PRO A 160 -17.56 10.03 -2.66
C PRO A 160 -17.76 9.29 -1.33
N TRP A 161 -16.73 9.35 -0.48
CA TRP A 161 -16.77 8.77 0.87
C TRP A 161 -16.42 9.83 1.89
N GLN A 162 -17.18 9.90 2.97
CA GLN A 162 -16.88 10.78 4.10
C GLN A 162 -16.18 9.95 5.18
N LEU A 163 -14.92 10.27 5.44
CA LEU A 163 -14.15 9.60 6.49
C LEU A 163 -14.73 9.90 7.86
N THR A 164 -14.79 8.86 8.70
CA THR A 164 -14.99 9.05 10.13
C THR A 164 -13.72 9.61 10.78
N PRO A 165 -13.81 10.26 11.96
CA PRO A 165 -12.62 10.69 12.70
C PRO A 165 -11.63 9.56 12.96
N THR A 166 -12.11 8.36 13.29
CA THR A 166 -11.29 7.16 13.56
C THR A 166 -10.53 6.73 12.30
N GLN A 167 -11.20 6.72 11.13
CA GLN A 167 -10.56 6.39 9.86
C GLN A 167 -9.46 7.38 9.49
N LEU A 168 -9.72 8.68 9.68
CA LEU A 168 -8.73 9.71 9.42
C LEU A 168 -7.53 9.61 10.38
N GLU A 169 -7.79 9.38 11.66
CA GLU A 169 -6.75 9.17 12.66
C GLU A 169 -5.87 7.97 12.32
N MET A 170 -6.46 6.84 11.95
CA MET A 170 -5.71 5.66 11.50
C MET A 170 -4.81 5.98 10.30
N CYS A 171 -5.33 6.68 9.28
CA CYS A 171 -4.53 7.10 8.14
C CYS A 171 -3.33 7.96 8.56
N GLN A 172 -3.53 8.91 9.47
CA GLN A 172 -2.48 9.79 9.98
C GLN A 172 -1.43 9.02 10.78
N GLN A 173 -1.84 8.05 11.60
CA GLN A 173 -0.93 7.18 12.36
C GLN A 173 -0.07 6.32 11.42
N VAL A 174 -0.67 5.70 10.40
CA VAL A 174 0.04 4.94 9.37
C VAL A 174 1.04 5.82 8.61
N MET A 175 0.63 7.02 8.18
CA MET A 175 1.53 7.98 7.53
C MET A 175 2.69 8.39 8.43
N LYS A 176 2.43 8.68 9.69
CA LYS A 176 3.45 9.02 10.70
C LYS A 176 4.42 7.88 10.90
N ARG A 177 3.94 6.65 11.07
CA ARG A 177 4.76 5.44 11.24
C ARG A 177 5.68 5.19 10.04
N GLY A 178 5.18 5.36 8.83
CA GLY A 178 5.91 5.18 7.58
C GLY A 178 6.65 6.43 7.07
N LYS A 179 6.57 7.56 7.79
CA LYS A 179 7.14 8.87 7.40
C LYS A 179 6.66 9.38 6.04
N PHE A 180 5.40 9.11 5.70
CA PHE A 180 4.79 9.59 4.45
C PHE A 180 4.41 11.06 4.56
N PRO A 181 4.97 11.96 3.72
CA PRO A 181 4.57 13.36 3.70
C PRO A 181 3.23 13.58 2.98
N TYR A 182 2.86 12.65 2.13
CA TYR A 182 1.59 12.54 1.43
C TYR A 182 1.37 11.08 1.04
N ALA A 183 0.13 10.67 0.88
CA ALA A 183 -0.18 9.27 0.59
C ALA A 183 -1.51 9.08 -0.14
N HIS A 184 -1.58 7.97 -0.88
CA HIS A 184 -2.79 7.26 -1.25
C HIS A 184 -2.90 6.03 -0.38
N ILE A 185 -3.96 5.95 0.41
CA ILE A 185 -4.20 4.88 1.38
C ILE A 185 -5.44 4.12 0.95
N ASP A 186 -5.34 2.81 0.85
CA ASP A 186 -6.47 1.93 0.57
C ASP A 186 -6.92 1.29 1.89
N LEU A 187 -8.18 1.56 2.26
CA LEU A 187 -8.82 1.02 3.45
C LEU A 187 -9.80 -0.09 3.07
N MET A 188 -9.85 -1.11 3.91
CA MET A 188 -10.92 -2.10 3.93
C MET A 188 -11.86 -1.78 5.08
N ILE A 189 -13.12 -1.52 4.78
CA ILE A 189 -14.16 -1.25 5.78
C ILE A 189 -15.06 -2.47 5.88
N THR A 190 -15.07 -3.10 7.03
CA THR A 190 -16.00 -4.19 7.38
C THR A 190 -17.14 -3.66 8.24
N ALA A 191 -18.12 -4.50 8.56
CA ALA A 191 -19.18 -4.13 9.50
C ALA A 191 -18.66 -3.89 10.93
N GLU A 192 -17.51 -4.45 11.28
CA GLU A 192 -16.97 -4.44 12.64
C GLU A 192 -15.84 -3.45 12.81
N LYS A 193 -14.96 -3.33 11.81
CA LYS A 193 -13.72 -2.54 11.90
C LYS A 193 -13.18 -2.15 10.52
N GLU A 194 -12.39 -1.11 10.50
CA GLU A 194 -11.57 -0.70 9.36
C GLU A 194 -10.13 -1.22 9.46
N TYR A 195 -9.52 -1.47 8.28
CA TYR A 195 -8.17 -1.96 8.15
C TYR A 195 -7.43 -1.28 7.01
N LEU A 196 -6.11 -1.18 7.15
CA LEU A 196 -5.22 -0.78 6.06
C LEU A 196 -5.06 -1.94 5.06
N LEU A 197 -5.25 -1.67 3.77
CA LEU A 197 -4.93 -2.62 2.71
C LEU A 197 -3.61 -2.33 2.00
N GLU A 198 -3.32 -1.04 1.78
CA GLU A 198 -2.12 -0.58 1.08
C GLU A 198 -1.90 0.92 1.32
N ILE A 199 -0.64 1.37 1.34
CA ILE A 199 -0.27 2.78 1.32
C ILE A 199 0.76 3.04 0.23
N ASN A 200 0.55 4.10 -0.56
CA ASN A 200 1.39 4.49 -1.67
C ASN A 200 1.72 5.98 -1.60
N LEU A 201 2.97 6.37 -1.97
CA LEU A 201 3.33 7.78 -2.16
C LEU A 201 2.55 8.43 -3.30
N ARG A 202 2.27 7.67 -4.37
CA ARG A 202 1.47 8.12 -5.51
C ARG A 202 0.56 7.00 -5.97
N GLY A 203 -0.64 7.34 -6.32
CA GLY A 203 -1.63 6.46 -6.93
C GLY A 203 -2.37 7.16 -8.06
N GLY A 204 -3.17 6.41 -8.82
CA GLY A 204 -4.10 7.01 -9.77
C GLY A 204 -5.18 7.81 -9.02
N ILE A 205 -5.52 8.99 -9.54
CA ILE A 205 -6.61 9.84 -9.04
C ILE A 205 -7.93 9.64 -9.80
N ARG A 206 -8.00 8.59 -10.63
CA ARG A 206 -9.25 8.22 -11.31
C ARG A 206 -10.28 7.89 -10.23
N GLY A 207 -11.42 8.57 -10.31
CA GLY A 207 -12.47 8.45 -9.30
C GLY A 207 -12.45 9.54 -8.22
N ALA A 208 -11.37 10.29 -8.10
CA ALA A 208 -11.30 11.48 -7.26
C ALA A 208 -11.95 12.69 -7.92
N VAL A 209 -12.35 13.67 -7.09
CA VAL A 209 -12.86 14.98 -7.54
C VAL A 209 -11.72 15.90 -7.93
N ILE A 210 -10.61 15.84 -7.18
CA ILE A 210 -9.40 16.65 -7.45
C ILE A 210 -8.90 16.44 -8.87
N LYS A 211 -8.53 17.52 -9.53
CA LYS A 211 -7.97 17.49 -10.89
C LYS A 211 -6.46 17.30 -10.88
N ALA A 212 -5.92 16.67 -11.92
CA ALA A 212 -4.50 16.33 -12.02
C ALA A 212 -3.57 17.54 -11.75
N ARG A 213 -3.89 18.70 -12.33
CA ARG A 213 -3.10 19.92 -12.15
C ARG A 213 -3.07 20.39 -10.69
N GLU A 214 -4.20 20.31 -10.00
CA GLU A 214 -4.31 20.70 -8.59
C GLU A 214 -3.56 19.70 -7.70
N TYR A 215 -3.73 18.40 -7.96
CA TYR A 215 -3.01 17.34 -7.28
C TYR A 215 -1.48 17.51 -7.39
N GLU A 216 -0.98 17.76 -8.61
CA GLU A 216 0.46 17.99 -8.83
C GLU A 216 0.96 19.24 -8.12
N LYS A 217 0.15 20.31 -8.08
CA LYS A 217 0.47 21.52 -7.33
C LYS A 217 0.59 21.25 -5.83
N LEU A 218 -0.36 20.52 -5.22
CA LEU A 218 -0.30 20.18 -3.81
C LEU A 218 0.96 19.36 -3.46
N ILE A 219 1.34 18.42 -4.32
CA ILE A 219 2.59 17.65 -4.15
C ILE A 219 3.82 18.57 -4.24
N ALA A 220 3.85 19.50 -5.20
CA ALA A 220 4.97 20.44 -5.36
C ALA A 220 5.08 21.38 -4.15
N ASP A 221 3.95 21.93 -3.68
CA ASP A 221 3.89 22.80 -2.51
C ASP A 221 4.38 22.06 -1.24
N MET A 222 4.02 20.77 -1.09
CA MET A 222 4.52 19.92 0.00
C MET A 222 6.04 19.71 -0.09
N HIS A 223 6.58 19.44 -1.28
CA HIS A 223 8.01 19.33 -1.48
C HIS A 223 8.75 20.62 -1.12
N GLN A 224 8.21 21.79 -1.54
CA GLN A 224 8.78 23.09 -1.18
C GLN A 224 8.74 23.35 0.34
N LYS A 225 7.62 23.01 1.00
CA LYS A 225 7.49 23.15 2.46
C LYS A 225 8.57 22.34 3.18
N ILE A 226 8.72 21.07 2.86
CA ILE A 226 9.73 20.20 3.48
C ILE A 226 11.16 20.65 3.15
N SER A 227 11.41 21.15 1.91
CA SER A 227 12.74 21.66 1.53
C SER A 227 13.18 22.85 2.37
N ARG A 228 12.24 23.71 2.80
CA ARG A 228 12.53 24.85 3.68
C ARG A 228 12.98 24.43 5.07
N ASP A 229 12.50 23.28 5.56
CA ASP A 229 12.90 22.72 6.85
C ASP A 229 14.33 22.18 6.83
N PHE A 230 14.96 22.11 5.64
CA PHE A 230 16.35 21.68 5.45
C PHE A 230 17.35 22.84 5.35
N LEU A 231 16.85 24.06 5.17
CA LEU A 231 17.64 25.29 5.08
C LEU A 231 17.75 25.95 6.46
#